data_e70fefa926ac595ad479a0aacd85c048
#
_entry.id   e70fefa926ac595ad479a0aacd85c048
#
_cell.length_a   1.000
_cell.length_b   1.000
_cell.length_c   1.000
_cell.angle_alpha   90.00
_cell.angle_beta   90.00
_cell.angle_gamma   90.00
#
_symmetry.space_group_name_H-M   'P 1'
#
loop_
_entity.id
_entity.type
_entity.pdbx_description
1 polymer ?
#
loop_
_entity_poly.entity_id
_entity_poly.type
_entity_poly.pdbx_seq_one_letter_code
_entity_poly.pdbx_strand_id
1 'polypeptide(L)'
;MAKGVNQIINNIRLRKLRKILNQINALSEEFSNFSDEALQAKTKEFKVYLNDNKASLNHILPQAYATVREASKRVLGMYPKDVQILGAIAMHQGNIAEMQTGEGKTLTATMPLYLNALTGKGAYLITTNDYLAKRDFLEMKPLYEWLGLSVSLGFVDIPEYEYAENEKYELYHHDIVYTTNGRLGFDYLIEDRKSVV
;
A
#
# COMPACT_ATOMS: atom_id res chain seq x y z
N MET A 1 -0.64 22.88 30.92
CA MET A 1 0.61 22.98 30.10
C MET A 1 0.74 21.83 29.08
N ALA A 2 0.44 20.58 29.36
CA ALA A 2 0.58 19.46 28.41
C ALA A 2 -0.25 19.56 27.11
N LYS A 3 -1.48 20.07 27.16
CA LYS A 3 -2.35 20.20 25.97
C LYS A 3 -1.77 21.17 24.92
N GLY A 4 -1.15 22.28 25.33
CA GLY A 4 -0.59 23.26 24.40
C GLY A 4 0.68 22.76 23.69
N VAL A 5 1.53 21.99 24.38
CA VAL A 5 2.76 21.42 23.78
C VAL A 5 2.39 20.35 22.76
N ASN A 6 1.44 19.47 23.06
CA ASN A 6 0.97 18.44 22.11
C ASN A 6 0.35 19.07 20.86
N GLN A 7 -0.38 20.17 21.01
CA GLN A 7 -0.97 20.88 19.88
C GLN A 7 0.10 21.51 18.97
N ILE A 8 1.17 22.06 19.55
CA ILE A 8 2.31 22.60 18.80
C ILE A 8 3.03 21.49 18.02
N ILE A 9 3.32 20.37 18.68
CA ILE A 9 3.98 19.21 18.06
C ILE A 9 3.11 18.67 16.89
N ASN A 10 1.81 18.52 17.11
CA ASN A 10 0.89 18.08 16.06
C ASN A 10 0.85 19.06 14.88
N ASN A 11 0.85 20.36 15.13
CA ASN A 11 0.87 21.37 14.07
C ASN A 11 2.17 21.31 13.25
N ILE A 12 3.32 21.07 13.90
CA ILE A 12 4.61 20.90 13.19
C ILE A 12 4.60 19.63 12.33
N ARG A 13 4.12 18.51 12.87
CA ARG A 13 3.97 17.25 12.11
C ARG A 13 3.05 17.43 10.90
N LEU A 14 1.87 18.01 11.09
CA LEU A 14 0.92 18.28 10.02
C LEU A 14 1.50 19.20 8.94
N ARG A 15 2.32 20.20 9.29
CA ARG A 15 3.00 21.04 8.30
C ARG A 15 3.93 20.25 7.39
N LYS A 16 4.67 19.26 7.94
CA LYS A 16 5.55 18.39 7.15
C LYS A 16 4.76 17.51 6.20
N LEU A 17 3.66 16.89 6.68
CA LEU A 17 2.78 16.08 5.83
C LEU A 17 2.14 16.92 4.72
N ARG A 18 1.66 18.14 5.03
CA ARG A 18 1.08 19.06 4.05
C ARG A 18 2.08 19.50 2.98
N LYS A 19 3.37 19.61 3.32
CA LYS A 19 4.40 19.91 2.31
C LYS A 19 4.48 18.79 1.26
N ILE A 20 4.46 17.54 1.69
CA ILE A 20 4.47 16.39 0.79
C ILE A 20 3.15 16.33 -0.01
N LEU A 21 2.01 16.54 0.65
CA LEU A 21 0.71 16.61 -0.02
C LEU A 21 0.69 17.66 -1.14
N ASN A 22 1.25 18.85 -0.87
CA ASN A 22 1.31 19.92 -1.89
C ASN A 22 2.17 19.50 -3.09
N GLN A 23 3.25 18.74 -2.88
CA GLN A 23 4.04 18.18 -3.97
C GLN A 23 3.22 17.18 -4.80
N ILE A 24 2.44 16.31 -4.15
CA ILE A 24 1.56 15.37 -4.83
C ILE A 24 0.47 16.11 -5.63
N ASN A 25 -0.15 17.12 -5.03
CA ASN A 25 -1.18 17.93 -5.70
C ASN A 25 -0.62 18.69 -6.91
N ALA A 26 0.60 19.20 -6.83
CA ALA A 26 1.25 19.87 -7.95
C ALA A 26 1.49 18.95 -9.18
N LEU A 27 1.59 17.64 -8.96
CA LEU A 27 1.75 16.65 -10.02
C LEU A 27 0.42 16.20 -10.64
N SER A 28 -0.74 16.58 -10.07
CA SER A 28 -2.04 16.02 -10.48
C SER A 28 -2.40 16.34 -11.93
N GLU A 29 -2.09 17.54 -12.43
CA GLU A 29 -2.35 17.93 -13.81
C GLU A 29 -1.44 17.16 -14.79
N GLU A 30 -0.15 17.07 -14.52
CA GLU A 30 0.81 16.32 -15.31
C GLU A 30 0.39 14.86 -15.44
N PHE A 31 0.08 14.21 -14.32
CA PHE A 31 -0.27 12.79 -14.28
C PHE A 31 -1.63 12.49 -14.92
N SER A 32 -2.56 13.44 -14.88
CA SER A 32 -3.84 13.30 -15.58
C SER A 32 -3.71 13.33 -17.11
N ASN A 33 -2.64 13.92 -17.64
CA ASN A 33 -2.36 14.02 -19.06
C ASN A 33 -1.55 12.82 -19.61
N PHE A 34 -1.03 11.93 -18.77
CA PHE A 34 -0.36 10.71 -19.23
C PHE A 34 -1.35 9.77 -19.92
N SER A 35 -0.87 9.06 -20.96
CA SER A 35 -1.59 7.89 -21.47
C SER A 35 -1.59 6.77 -20.42
N ASP A 36 -2.46 5.76 -20.60
CA ASP A 36 -2.51 4.59 -19.70
C ASP A 36 -1.16 3.86 -19.68
N GLU A 37 -0.54 3.68 -20.84
CA GLU A 37 0.76 3.03 -20.98
C GLU A 37 1.87 3.82 -20.28
N ALA A 38 1.85 5.15 -20.39
CA ALA A 38 2.82 6.02 -19.73
C ALA A 38 2.67 5.97 -18.20
N LEU A 39 1.44 5.92 -17.70
CA LEU A 39 1.16 5.83 -16.27
C LEU A 39 1.55 4.46 -15.70
N GLN A 40 1.26 3.37 -16.42
CA GLN A 40 1.66 2.00 -16.08
C GLN A 40 3.18 1.84 -16.07
N ALA A 41 3.89 2.45 -17.03
CA ALA A 41 5.34 2.40 -17.11
C ALA A 41 6.03 3.00 -15.88
N LYS A 42 5.39 3.91 -15.15
CA LYS A 42 5.94 4.52 -13.92
C LYS A 42 6.36 3.48 -12.87
N THR A 43 5.63 2.40 -12.72
CA THR A 43 6.00 1.32 -11.79
C THR A 43 7.38 0.75 -12.10
N LYS A 44 7.65 0.46 -13.37
CA LYS A 44 8.97 -0.05 -13.79
C LYS A 44 10.06 1.01 -13.63
N GLU A 45 9.77 2.25 -13.99
CA GLU A 45 10.70 3.37 -13.82
C GLU A 45 11.11 3.54 -12.35
N PHE A 46 10.16 3.48 -11.42
CA PHE A 46 10.44 3.59 -9.98
C PHE A 46 11.24 2.41 -9.46
N LYS A 47 10.91 1.16 -9.86
CA LYS A 47 11.68 -0.03 -9.47
C LYS A 47 13.14 0.09 -9.93
N VAL A 48 13.38 0.50 -11.16
CA VAL A 48 14.73 0.74 -11.72
C VAL A 48 15.44 1.86 -10.93
N TYR A 49 14.78 3.00 -10.73
CA TYR A 49 15.36 4.13 -10.00
C TYR A 49 15.80 3.76 -8.58
N LEU A 50 14.97 3.01 -7.86
CA LEU A 50 15.28 2.58 -6.49
C LEU A 50 16.48 1.63 -6.47
N ASN A 51 16.55 0.72 -7.43
CA ASN A 51 17.62 -0.27 -7.51
C ASN A 51 18.98 0.37 -7.88
N ASP A 52 18.99 1.17 -8.93
CA ASP A 52 20.22 1.77 -9.48
C ASP A 52 20.83 2.81 -8.56
N ASN A 53 19.99 3.60 -7.88
CA ASN A 53 20.46 4.72 -7.06
C ASN A 53 20.54 4.38 -5.56
N LYS A 54 20.14 3.17 -5.13
CA LYS A 54 19.94 2.82 -3.71
C LYS A 54 19.13 3.90 -2.97
N ALA A 55 18.16 4.47 -3.68
CA ALA A 55 17.42 5.65 -3.24
C ALA A 55 16.38 5.27 -2.17
N SER A 56 16.08 6.22 -1.30
CA SER A 56 14.98 6.06 -0.34
C SER A 56 13.63 6.20 -1.03
N LEU A 57 12.63 5.46 -0.56
CA LEU A 57 11.23 5.59 -0.99
C LEU A 57 10.70 7.04 -0.89
N ASN A 58 11.22 7.82 0.03
CA ASN A 58 10.85 9.24 0.19
C ASN A 58 11.14 10.09 -1.06
N HIS A 59 12.13 9.72 -1.88
CA HIS A 59 12.46 10.46 -3.10
C HIS A 59 11.38 10.32 -4.17
N ILE A 60 10.77 9.16 -4.27
CA ILE A 60 9.74 8.87 -5.28
C ILE A 60 8.31 8.99 -4.73
N LEU A 61 8.15 9.15 -3.41
CA LEU A 61 6.83 9.15 -2.75
C LEU A 61 5.82 10.11 -3.42
N PRO A 62 6.16 11.39 -3.74
CA PRO A 62 5.18 12.29 -4.35
C PRO A 62 4.69 11.76 -5.71
N GLN A 63 5.59 11.29 -6.56
CA GLN A 63 5.28 10.75 -7.88
C GLN A 63 4.53 9.43 -7.79
N ALA A 64 4.94 8.52 -6.90
CA ALA A 64 4.28 7.24 -6.67
C ALA A 64 2.84 7.43 -6.19
N TYR A 65 2.60 8.36 -5.27
CA TYR A 65 1.24 8.65 -4.79
C TYR A 65 0.39 9.35 -5.85
N ALA A 66 0.96 10.23 -6.68
CA ALA A 66 0.27 10.81 -7.83
C ALA A 66 -0.11 9.74 -8.86
N THR A 67 0.76 8.75 -9.09
CA THR A 67 0.48 7.58 -9.95
C THR A 67 -0.73 6.80 -9.45
N VAL A 68 -0.72 6.40 -8.17
CA VAL A 68 -1.84 5.64 -7.57
C VAL A 68 -3.13 6.46 -7.58
N ARG A 69 -3.04 7.76 -7.31
CA ARG A 69 -4.20 8.66 -7.28
C ARG A 69 -4.91 8.73 -8.63
N GLU A 70 -4.15 8.91 -9.72
CA GLU A 70 -4.71 8.95 -11.07
C GLU A 70 -5.16 7.56 -11.54
N ALA A 71 -4.37 6.52 -11.27
CA ALA A 71 -4.76 5.14 -11.58
C ALA A 71 -6.06 4.72 -10.86
N SER A 72 -6.22 5.08 -9.60
CA SER A 72 -7.46 4.81 -8.83
C SER A 72 -8.68 5.45 -9.48
N LYS A 73 -8.53 6.67 -10.00
CA LYS A 73 -9.60 7.37 -10.72
C LYS A 73 -9.98 6.62 -12.00
N ARG A 74 -8.99 6.18 -12.79
CA ARG A 74 -9.22 5.50 -14.07
C ARG A 74 -9.79 4.10 -13.89
N VAL A 75 -9.23 3.32 -12.98
CA VAL A 75 -9.54 1.90 -12.82
C VAL A 75 -10.73 1.66 -11.91
N LEU A 76 -10.82 2.39 -10.80
CA LEU A 76 -11.83 2.18 -9.77
C LEU A 76 -12.93 3.26 -9.78
N GLY A 77 -12.77 4.33 -10.54
CA GLY A 77 -13.65 5.51 -10.47
C GLY A 77 -13.51 6.30 -9.15
N MET A 78 -12.49 5.99 -8.35
CA MET A 78 -12.28 6.58 -7.02
C MET A 78 -11.04 7.50 -7.04
N TYR A 79 -11.23 8.78 -6.70
CA TYR A 79 -10.14 9.75 -6.62
C TYR A 79 -9.78 10.04 -5.16
N PRO A 80 -8.60 9.61 -4.67
CA PRO A 80 -8.18 9.85 -3.29
C PRO A 80 -8.18 11.33 -2.91
N LYS A 81 -8.87 11.66 -1.83
CA LYS A 81 -8.97 13.04 -1.30
C LYS A 81 -7.71 13.39 -0.49
N ASP A 82 -7.46 14.69 -0.32
CA ASP A 82 -6.29 15.18 0.43
C ASP A 82 -6.15 14.60 1.83
N VAL A 83 -7.25 14.40 2.54
CA VAL A 83 -7.25 13.79 3.87
C VAL A 83 -6.79 12.33 3.83
N GLN A 84 -7.14 11.58 2.79
CA GLN A 84 -6.71 10.20 2.58
C GLN A 84 -5.21 10.14 2.24
N ILE A 85 -4.73 11.05 1.41
CA ILE A 85 -3.31 11.18 1.09
C ILE A 85 -2.50 11.53 2.35
N LEU A 86 -2.97 12.45 3.20
CA LEU A 86 -2.33 12.76 4.47
C LEU A 86 -2.25 11.54 5.39
N GLY A 87 -3.32 10.75 5.46
CA GLY A 87 -3.34 9.46 6.19
C GLY A 87 -2.31 8.48 5.63
N ALA A 88 -2.23 8.35 4.31
CA ALA A 88 -1.26 7.48 3.64
C ALA A 88 0.19 7.91 3.91
N ILE A 89 0.50 9.21 3.85
CA ILE A 89 1.83 9.75 4.18
C ILE A 89 2.17 9.47 5.65
N ALA A 90 1.20 9.66 6.57
CA ALA A 90 1.40 9.39 7.99
C ALA A 90 1.74 7.91 8.24
N MET A 91 1.02 6.98 7.60
CA MET A 91 1.31 5.54 7.67
C MET A 91 2.68 5.20 7.11
N HIS A 92 3.07 5.75 5.95
CA HIS A 92 4.40 5.56 5.39
C HIS A 92 5.52 6.00 6.33
N GLN A 93 5.28 7.05 7.13
CA GLN A 93 6.23 7.54 8.14
C GLN A 93 6.19 6.77 9.47
N GLY A 94 5.50 5.62 9.52
CA GLY A 94 5.40 4.78 10.72
C GLY A 94 4.45 5.33 11.80
N ASN A 95 3.54 6.24 11.44
CA ASN A 95 2.54 6.74 12.36
C ASN A 95 1.21 5.99 12.22
N ILE A 96 0.37 6.08 13.25
CA ILE A 96 -1.01 5.60 13.22
C ILE A 96 -1.88 6.70 12.61
N ALA A 97 -2.62 6.37 11.54
CA ALA A 97 -3.62 7.24 10.95
C ALA A 97 -5.01 6.79 11.41
N GLU A 98 -5.59 7.53 12.35
CA GLU A 98 -6.97 7.30 12.75
C GLU A 98 -7.92 7.91 11.72
N MET A 99 -8.82 7.09 11.19
CA MET A 99 -9.84 7.50 10.22
C MET A 99 -11.19 6.93 10.63
N GLN A 100 -12.26 7.72 10.51
CA GLN A 100 -13.61 7.30 10.84
C GLN A 100 -14.13 6.25 9.83
N THR A 101 -15.18 5.54 10.23
CA THR A 101 -15.88 4.60 9.33
C THR A 101 -16.43 5.35 8.13
N GLY A 102 -16.23 4.82 6.92
CA GLY A 102 -16.68 5.47 5.68
C GLY A 102 -15.69 6.48 5.07
N GLU A 103 -14.58 6.81 5.72
CA GLU A 103 -13.59 7.76 5.17
C GLU A 103 -12.64 7.15 4.12
N GLY A 104 -12.86 5.89 3.70
CA GLY A 104 -12.11 5.25 2.63
C GLY A 104 -10.73 4.75 3.05
N LYS A 105 -10.65 4.08 4.22
CA LYS A 105 -9.40 3.46 4.73
C LYS A 105 -8.77 2.52 3.73
N THR A 106 -9.56 1.71 3.05
CA THR A 106 -9.11 0.74 2.04
C THR A 106 -8.38 1.42 0.90
N LEU A 107 -8.97 2.50 0.36
CA LEU A 107 -8.34 3.31 -0.69
C LEU A 107 -7.07 4.03 -0.19
N THR A 108 -7.10 4.54 1.05
CA THR A 108 -5.94 5.19 1.68
C THR A 108 -4.75 4.24 1.78
N ALA A 109 -4.98 2.98 2.12
CA ALA A 109 -3.94 1.97 2.26
C ALA A 109 -3.25 1.61 0.93
N THR A 110 -3.89 1.84 -0.22
CA THR A 110 -3.32 1.51 -1.53
C THR A 110 -2.01 2.25 -1.82
N MET A 111 -1.90 3.50 -1.38
CA MET A 111 -0.74 4.34 -1.63
C MET A 111 0.54 3.84 -0.93
N PRO A 112 0.55 3.61 0.40
CA PRO A 112 1.74 3.05 1.05
C PRO A 112 2.02 1.60 0.64
N LEU A 113 1.00 0.79 0.32
CA LEU A 113 1.21 -0.57 -0.20
C LEU A 113 1.94 -0.53 -1.54
N TYR A 114 1.44 0.26 -2.50
CA TYR A 114 2.10 0.45 -3.78
C TYR A 114 3.55 0.89 -3.62
N LEU A 115 3.78 1.95 -2.82
CA LEU A 115 5.12 2.50 -2.63
C LEU A 115 6.10 1.47 -2.04
N ASN A 116 5.67 0.69 -1.04
CA ASN A 116 6.52 -0.35 -0.44
C ASN A 116 6.74 -1.55 -1.38
N ALA A 117 5.73 -1.93 -2.16
CA ALA A 117 5.84 -3.01 -3.16
C ALA A 117 6.92 -2.74 -4.22
N LEU A 118 7.19 -1.46 -4.53
CA LEU A 118 8.26 -1.07 -5.47
C LEU A 118 9.66 -1.52 -5.05
N THR A 119 9.85 -1.85 -3.76
CA THR A 119 11.13 -2.38 -3.26
C THR A 119 11.41 -3.83 -3.66
N GLY A 120 10.42 -4.55 -4.16
CA GLY A 120 10.50 -5.99 -4.46
C GLY A 120 10.58 -6.90 -3.21
N LYS A 121 10.34 -6.37 -2.02
CA LYS A 121 10.38 -7.12 -0.75
C LYS A 121 9.03 -7.60 -0.27
N GLY A 122 7.98 -7.35 -1.05
CA GLY A 122 6.59 -7.59 -0.64
C GLY A 122 6.04 -6.51 0.31
N ALA A 123 4.77 -6.22 0.18
CA ALA A 123 4.02 -5.33 1.07
C ALA A 123 2.77 -6.05 1.57
N TYR A 124 2.50 -5.98 2.87
CA TYR A 124 1.42 -6.74 3.50
C TYR A 124 0.33 -5.81 4.03
N LEU A 125 -0.92 -6.08 3.66
CA LEU A 125 -2.09 -5.50 4.33
C LEU A 125 -2.69 -6.56 5.26
N ILE A 126 -2.67 -6.25 6.55
CA ILE A 126 -3.15 -7.16 7.59
C ILE A 126 -4.47 -6.62 8.15
N THR A 127 -5.52 -7.42 8.06
CA THR A 127 -6.84 -7.12 8.60
C THR A 127 -7.17 -7.98 9.82
N THR A 128 -8.31 -7.69 10.46
CA THR A 128 -8.77 -8.41 11.66
C THR A 128 -9.44 -9.75 11.36
N ASN A 129 -9.94 -9.96 10.15
CA ASN A 129 -10.61 -11.20 9.74
C ASN A 129 -10.52 -11.45 8.23
N ASP A 130 -10.76 -12.69 7.83
CA ASP A 130 -10.63 -13.18 6.45
C ASP A 130 -11.62 -12.49 5.51
N TYR A 131 -12.84 -12.20 5.96
CA TYR A 131 -13.84 -11.52 5.14
C TYR A 131 -13.35 -10.14 4.70
N LEU A 132 -12.81 -9.35 5.60
CA LEU A 132 -12.25 -8.02 5.27
C LEU A 132 -11.04 -8.13 4.36
N ALA A 133 -10.14 -9.09 4.62
CA ALA A 133 -8.98 -9.31 3.76
C ALA A 133 -9.40 -9.64 2.33
N LYS A 134 -10.35 -10.55 2.15
CA LYS A 134 -10.87 -10.95 0.84
C LYS A 134 -11.62 -9.81 0.15
N ARG A 135 -12.49 -9.11 0.87
CA ARG A 135 -13.25 -7.97 0.33
C ARG A 135 -12.30 -6.88 -0.20
N ASP A 136 -11.35 -6.44 0.64
CA ASP A 136 -10.43 -5.36 0.30
C ASP A 136 -9.46 -5.80 -0.82
N PHE A 137 -9.05 -7.07 -0.83
CA PHE A 137 -8.28 -7.66 -1.93
C PHE A 137 -9.04 -7.58 -3.26
N LEU A 138 -10.29 -8.07 -3.30
CA LEU A 138 -11.08 -8.10 -4.54
C LEU A 138 -11.37 -6.69 -5.06
N GLU A 139 -11.61 -5.74 -4.16
CA GLU A 139 -11.89 -4.35 -4.52
C GLU A 139 -10.65 -3.62 -5.09
N MET A 140 -9.46 -3.86 -4.51
CA MET A 140 -8.24 -3.14 -4.88
C MET A 140 -7.34 -3.87 -5.88
N LYS A 141 -7.52 -5.17 -6.08
CA LYS A 141 -6.75 -5.99 -7.02
C LYS A 141 -6.65 -5.38 -8.42
N PRO A 142 -7.76 -4.92 -9.05
CA PRO A 142 -7.68 -4.35 -10.39
C PRO A 142 -6.72 -3.16 -10.50
N LEU A 143 -6.62 -2.32 -9.46
CA LEU A 143 -5.70 -1.18 -9.41
C LEU A 143 -4.24 -1.61 -9.47
N TYR A 144 -3.86 -2.60 -8.63
CA TYR A 144 -2.47 -3.05 -8.56
C TYR A 144 -2.05 -3.78 -9.82
N GLU A 145 -2.90 -4.67 -10.34
CA GLU A 145 -2.64 -5.40 -11.59
C GLU A 145 -2.52 -4.43 -12.78
N TRP A 146 -3.38 -3.42 -12.84
CA TRP A 146 -3.29 -2.38 -13.87
C TRP A 146 -1.98 -1.59 -13.78
N LEU A 147 -1.45 -1.37 -12.58
CA LEU A 147 -0.15 -0.74 -12.33
C LEU A 147 1.03 -1.71 -12.52
N GLY A 148 0.80 -2.97 -12.91
CA GLY A 148 1.84 -3.96 -13.16
C GLY A 148 2.46 -4.57 -11.89
N LEU A 149 1.72 -4.59 -10.79
CA LEU A 149 2.09 -5.29 -9.55
C LEU A 149 1.28 -6.57 -9.39
N SER A 150 1.93 -7.63 -8.91
CA SER A 150 1.28 -8.85 -8.50
C SER A 150 0.64 -8.69 -7.12
N VAL A 151 -0.57 -9.25 -6.94
CA VAL A 151 -1.30 -9.19 -5.67
C VAL A 151 -1.97 -10.53 -5.37
N SER A 152 -1.90 -10.97 -4.12
CA SER A 152 -2.51 -12.21 -3.67
C SER A 152 -3.33 -12.00 -2.39
N LEU A 153 -4.24 -12.97 -2.17
CA LEU A 153 -4.82 -13.24 -0.87
C LEU A 153 -3.91 -14.31 -0.21
N GLY A 154 -3.36 -14.04 0.96
CA GLY A 154 -2.41 -14.93 1.65
C GLY A 154 -3.03 -16.23 2.19
N PHE A 155 -4.20 -16.62 1.67
CA PHE A 155 -4.89 -17.86 2.00
C PHE A 155 -5.88 -18.24 0.90
N VAL A 156 -6.19 -19.53 0.81
CA VAL A 156 -7.30 -20.03 0.01
C VAL A 156 -8.58 -19.97 0.85
N ASP A 157 -9.63 -19.35 0.32
CA ASP A 157 -10.91 -19.17 1.03
C ASP A 157 -11.82 -20.40 0.84
N ILE A 158 -11.30 -21.55 1.24
CA ILE A 158 -12.01 -22.83 1.27
C ILE A 158 -11.77 -23.42 2.68
N PRO A 159 -12.83 -23.82 3.40
CA PRO A 159 -12.68 -24.47 4.70
C PRO A 159 -11.80 -25.72 4.60
N GLU A 160 -10.91 -25.91 5.57
CA GLU A 160 -10.04 -27.09 5.68
C GLU A 160 -9.21 -27.38 4.41
N TYR A 161 -8.84 -26.31 3.65
CA TYR A 161 -8.03 -26.44 2.45
C TYR A 161 -6.64 -26.97 2.78
N GLU A 162 -6.26 -28.07 2.13
CA GLU A 162 -4.91 -28.64 2.20
C GLU A 162 -4.05 -28.03 1.10
N TYR A 163 -3.02 -27.31 1.49
CA TYR A 163 -2.08 -26.67 0.55
C TYR A 163 -1.15 -27.72 -0.07
N ALA A 164 -0.98 -27.63 -1.38
CA ALA A 164 0.09 -28.36 -2.06
C ALA A 164 1.47 -27.84 -1.60
N GLU A 165 2.50 -28.65 -1.84
CA GLU A 165 3.87 -28.27 -1.54
C GLU A 165 4.23 -26.95 -2.25
N ASN A 166 4.77 -25.99 -1.51
CA ASN A 166 5.12 -24.64 -1.95
C ASN A 166 3.95 -23.70 -2.32
N GLU A 167 2.70 -24.17 -2.38
CA GLU A 167 1.58 -23.29 -2.74
C GLU A 167 1.45 -22.11 -1.78
N LYS A 168 1.63 -22.34 -0.49
CA LYS A 168 1.60 -21.29 0.54
C LYS A 168 2.72 -20.29 0.38
N TYR A 169 3.91 -20.75 0.02
CA TYR A 169 5.05 -19.89 -0.29
C TYR A 169 4.74 -18.98 -1.48
N GLU A 170 4.15 -19.51 -2.55
CA GLU A 170 3.77 -18.73 -3.73
C GLU A 170 2.75 -17.62 -3.39
N LEU A 171 1.78 -17.89 -2.50
CA LEU A 171 0.80 -16.87 -2.08
C LEU A 171 1.48 -15.66 -1.42
N TYR A 172 2.58 -15.88 -0.69
CA TYR A 172 3.34 -14.80 -0.03
C TYR A 172 4.42 -14.16 -0.92
N HIS A 173 4.69 -14.71 -2.11
CA HIS A 173 5.70 -14.22 -3.06
C HIS A 173 5.16 -13.22 -4.09
N HIS A 174 4.12 -12.47 -3.72
CA HIS A 174 3.57 -11.40 -4.54
C HIS A 174 4.06 -10.03 -4.07
N ASP A 175 4.00 -9.04 -4.95
CA ASP A 175 4.37 -7.65 -4.60
C ASP A 175 3.50 -7.13 -3.45
N ILE A 176 2.21 -7.52 -3.39
CA ILE A 176 1.26 -7.13 -2.35
C ILE A 176 0.48 -8.36 -1.88
N VAL A 177 0.35 -8.55 -0.57
CA VAL A 177 -0.38 -9.67 0.04
C VAL A 177 -1.42 -9.15 1.03
N TYR A 178 -2.67 -9.55 0.84
CA TYR A 178 -3.76 -9.31 1.79
C TYR A 178 -3.94 -10.53 2.69
N THR A 179 -3.89 -10.34 4.01
CA THR A 179 -4.02 -11.46 4.95
C THR A 179 -4.57 -10.99 6.31
N THR A 180 -4.60 -11.89 7.29
CA THR A 180 -4.96 -11.57 8.67
C THR A 180 -3.79 -11.84 9.61
N ASN A 181 -3.80 -11.18 10.78
CA ASN A 181 -2.78 -11.37 11.79
C ASN A 181 -2.69 -12.82 12.28
N GLY A 182 -3.85 -13.49 12.43
CA GLY A 182 -3.89 -14.89 12.84
C GLY A 182 -3.21 -15.81 11.81
N ARG A 183 -3.59 -15.67 10.53
CA ARG A 183 -2.99 -16.49 9.46
C ARG A 183 -1.49 -16.26 9.32
N LEU A 184 -1.07 -15.00 9.23
CA LEU A 184 0.34 -14.68 9.12
C LEU A 184 1.16 -15.23 10.29
N GLY A 185 0.64 -15.13 11.52
CA GLY A 185 1.29 -15.66 12.72
C GLY A 185 1.41 -17.18 12.71
N PHE A 186 0.35 -17.91 12.34
CA PHE A 186 0.40 -19.37 12.22
C PHE A 186 1.31 -19.83 11.09
N ASP A 187 1.27 -19.18 9.95
CA ASP A 187 2.10 -19.52 8.81
C ASP A 187 3.59 -19.32 9.11
N TYR A 188 3.94 -18.21 9.78
CA TYR A 188 5.31 -17.97 10.25
C TYR A 188 5.80 -19.09 11.22
N LEU A 189 4.96 -19.48 12.19
CA LEU A 189 5.33 -20.54 13.14
C LEU A 189 5.50 -21.92 12.48
N ILE A 190 4.73 -22.21 11.43
CA ILE A 190 4.87 -23.47 10.69
C ILE A 190 6.17 -23.49 9.89
N GLU A 191 6.52 -22.40 9.23
CA GLU A 191 7.77 -22.29 8.47
C GLU A 191 9.00 -22.30 9.39
N ASP A 192 8.95 -21.62 10.53
CA ASP A 192 10.03 -21.63 11.53
C ASP A 192 10.30 -23.05 12.06
N ARG A 193 9.26 -23.85 12.29
CA ARG A 193 9.41 -25.26 12.70
C ARG A 193 10.06 -26.14 11.64
N LYS A 194 9.81 -25.92 10.35
CA LYS A 194 10.45 -26.66 9.25
C LYS A 194 11.95 -26.37 9.15
N SER A 195 12.38 -25.19 9.55
CA SER A 195 13.79 -24.79 9.53
C SER A 195 14.62 -25.37 10.68
N VAL A 196 14.00 -26.00 11.68
CA VAL A 196 14.65 -26.57 12.89
C VAL A 196 14.80 -28.10 12.80
N VAL A 197 14.31 -28.73 11.74
CA VAL A 197 14.49 -30.16 11.42
C VAL A 197 15.45 -30.29 10.27
#